data_09941fffd935bcf638886d5d768588f0
#
_entry.id   09941fffd935bcf638886d5d768588f0
#
_cell.length_a   1.000
_cell.length_b   1.000
_cell.length_c   1.000
_cell.angle_alpha   90.00
_cell.angle_beta   90.00
_cell.angle_gamma   90.00
#
_symmetry.space_group_name_H-M   'P 1'
#
loop_
_entity.id
_entity.type
_entity.pdbx_description
1 polymer ?
#
loop_
_entity_poly.entity_id
_entity_poly.type
_entity_poly.pdbx_seq_one_letter_code
_entity_poly.pdbx_strand_id
1 'polypeptide(L)'
;MSHPQMLFIPFTEFAPITQVSAKTNEISQTTMQISTNICLSQKKIVPLRQNCSEVKMSNNNIHLQAAKDKKNDEFYTTYESIVEELSHYIHHFEGQVVLCNCDDPFESNFCKYFLKNFKSLKLKRLICTSYQGSKMVATQTDFFDNENKKIVKSHGYVLDISHIESEDEQLSDEFIENWLKNNRPIKKLKGDGDFRSKECINFLEQADIVVTNPPFSLFKEMMSLLVKYQKKYLLVGNQNALTYKEIFPLIQRNEAWTGYRFGEMKFRVPSNSRPRKTRFWIDATGQKWRSLGNAMWLTNLDIERRHRWLQLTKKYSPIDYPTYDNYEAIHVKTINDIPVDYSGIMAVPITIINKYNPEQFELIGEANHGSDNEFDLFKPLVNGKLMFKRILIRNKHVSE
;
A
#
# COMPACT_ATOMS: atom_id res chain seq x y z
N MET A 1 -57.19 -0.78 -14.93
CA MET A 1 -57.96 -1.16 -13.74
C MET A 1 -56.99 -1.40 -12.61
N SER A 2 -57.20 -0.62 -11.52
CA SER A 2 -56.66 -0.71 -10.16
C SER A 2 -55.15 -0.56 -9.93
N HIS A 3 -54.76 0.66 -9.56
CA HIS A 3 -53.57 1.01 -8.77
C HIS A 3 -53.74 0.58 -7.32
N PRO A 4 -52.67 0.22 -6.60
CA PRO A 4 -52.65 0.29 -5.13
C PRO A 4 -52.02 1.60 -4.65
N GLN A 5 -52.70 2.19 -3.67
CA GLN A 5 -52.41 3.43 -2.97
C GLN A 5 -51.15 3.32 -2.09
N MET A 6 -50.33 4.38 -2.09
CA MET A 6 -49.29 4.62 -1.07
C MET A 6 -49.93 5.12 0.22
N LEU A 7 -49.59 4.48 1.34
CA LEU A 7 -49.86 4.95 2.70
C LEU A 7 -48.75 5.91 3.15
N PHE A 8 -49.11 7.16 3.44
CA PHE A 8 -48.27 8.13 4.13
C PHE A 8 -48.41 7.92 5.64
N ILE A 9 -47.29 7.86 6.37
CA ILE A 9 -47.23 7.93 7.83
C ILE A 9 -46.58 9.27 8.18
N PRO A 10 -47.19 10.09 9.05
CA PRO A 10 -46.67 11.42 9.37
C PRO A 10 -45.59 11.40 10.45
N PHE A 11 -44.60 12.29 10.27
CA PHE A 11 -43.55 12.63 11.23
C PHE A 11 -44.17 13.25 12.49
N THR A 12 -43.80 12.76 13.66
CA THR A 12 -44.05 13.43 14.95
C THR A 12 -42.78 14.10 15.46
N GLU A 13 -42.99 15.29 15.98
CA GLU A 13 -42.06 16.31 16.44
C GLU A 13 -41.09 15.87 17.54
N PHE A 14 -39.85 16.36 17.49
CA PHE A 14 -38.88 16.31 18.57
C PHE A 14 -39.04 17.58 19.46
N ALA A 15 -39.28 17.36 20.76
CA ALA A 15 -39.19 18.39 21.80
C ALA A 15 -37.73 18.49 22.33
N PRO A 16 -37.29 19.68 22.81
CA PRO A 16 -35.93 19.95 23.24
C PRO A 16 -35.65 19.48 24.68
N ILE A 17 -34.51 18.81 24.87
CA ILE A 17 -34.02 18.46 26.22
C ILE A 17 -33.16 19.62 26.75
N THR A 18 -33.71 20.33 27.72
CA THR A 18 -32.94 21.21 28.62
C THR A 18 -32.89 20.59 30.02
N GLN A 19 -31.71 20.69 30.65
CA GLN A 19 -31.42 20.49 32.07
C GLN A 19 -31.40 19.05 32.63
N VAL A 20 -30.21 18.48 32.76
CA VAL A 20 -29.75 17.82 34.00
C VAL A 20 -28.26 18.12 34.18
N SER A 21 -27.96 19.17 34.91
CA SER A 21 -26.65 19.39 35.55
C SER A 21 -26.85 19.09 37.04
N ALA A 22 -25.82 18.52 37.67
CA ALA A 22 -25.68 18.20 39.10
C ALA A 22 -26.11 16.80 39.53
N LYS A 23 -25.15 15.85 39.42
CA LYS A 23 -24.90 14.77 40.39
C LYS A 23 -23.77 13.82 39.84
N THR A 24 -22.54 14.30 39.79
CA THR A 24 -21.36 13.49 39.51
C THR A 24 -20.15 13.92 40.35
N ASN A 25 -20.33 14.04 41.66
CA ASN A 25 -19.18 14.32 42.56
C ASN A 25 -19.07 13.39 43.77
N GLU A 26 -19.73 12.24 43.81
CA GLU A 26 -19.60 11.32 44.95
C GLU A 26 -19.11 9.90 44.63
N ILE A 27 -18.70 9.58 43.40
CA ILE A 27 -18.21 8.26 43.05
C ILE A 27 -16.67 8.18 42.84
N SER A 28 -15.96 9.29 42.97
CA SER A 28 -14.48 9.30 42.72
C SER A 28 -13.61 9.10 43.97
N GLN A 29 -14.14 8.87 45.16
CA GLN A 29 -13.33 8.70 46.38
C GLN A 29 -13.30 7.26 46.93
N THR A 30 -14.06 6.32 46.42
CA THR A 30 -14.10 4.95 46.97
C THR A 30 -13.27 3.94 46.15
N THR A 31 -12.73 4.32 45.03
CA THR A 31 -11.93 3.41 44.16
C THR A 31 -10.41 3.56 44.35
N MET A 32 -9.95 4.44 45.24
CA MET A 32 -8.51 4.68 45.47
C MET A 32 -7.98 4.05 46.76
N GLN A 33 -8.73 3.23 47.47
CA GLN A 33 -8.29 2.59 48.71
C GLN A 33 -8.15 1.05 48.66
N ILE A 34 -8.27 0.40 47.49
CA ILE A 34 -8.11 -1.06 47.39
C ILE A 34 -6.83 -1.49 46.66
N SER A 35 -5.94 -0.59 46.21
CA SER A 35 -4.72 -0.96 45.48
C SER A 35 -3.42 -0.91 46.28
N THR A 36 -3.43 -0.79 47.62
CA THR A 36 -2.20 -0.62 48.39
C THR A 36 -1.85 -1.75 49.36
N ASN A 37 -2.45 -2.92 49.26
CA ASN A 37 -2.13 -4.02 50.18
C ASN A 37 -1.91 -5.37 49.49
N ILE A 38 -1.07 -5.48 48.49
CA ILE A 38 -0.44 -6.75 48.10
C ILE A 38 0.85 -6.39 47.32
N CYS A 39 1.96 -6.35 48.02
CA CYS A 39 3.29 -6.84 47.62
C CYS A 39 4.38 -6.31 48.55
N LEU A 40 4.50 -6.93 49.71
CA LEU A 40 5.75 -6.89 50.50
C LEU A 40 6.25 -8.32 50.60
N SER A 41 7.10 -8.73 49.70
CA SER A 41 8.08 -9.78 49.97
C SER A 41 9.41 -9.41 49.31
N GLN A 42 10.37 -9.34 50.15
CA GLN A 42 11.78 -8.97 50.02
C GLN A 42 12.48 -9.56 48.77
N LYS A 43 13.23 -8.69 48.05
CA LYS A 43 14.52 -9.07 47.44
C LYS A 43 15.43 -7.83 47.31
N LYS A 44 16.59 -7.98 47.90
CA LYS A 44 17.82 -7.17 48.01
C LYS A 44 18.02 -6.12 46.91
N ILE A 45 18.18 -4.88 47.40
CA ILE A 45 18.68 -3.74 46.64
C ILE A 45 20.21 -3.90 46.53
N VAL A 46 20.72 -4.02 45.31
CA VAL A 46 22.13 -3.83 44.96
C VAL A 46 22.25 -2.47 44.29
N PRO A 47 23.09 -1.55 44.76
CA PRO A 47 23.21 -0.23 44.12
C PRO A 47 23.99 -0.35 42.81
N LEU A 48 23.33 -0.03 41.71
CA LEU A 48 23.98 0.17 40.41
C LEU A 48 24.72 1.51 40.42
N ARG A 49 26.06 1.43 40.43
CA ARG A 49 26.93 2.57 40.15
C ARG A 49 26.61 3.13 38.77
N GLN A 50 26.27 4.41 38.71
CA GLN A 50 26.28 5.24 37.52
C GLN A 50 27.68 5.28 36.93
N ASN A 51 27.91 4.61 35.83
CA ASN A 51 28.95 4.96 34.87
C ASN A 51 28.26 5.55 33.64
N CYS A 52 28.09 6.85 33.63
CA CYS A 52 27.87 7.61 32.40
C CYS A 52 29.18 7.58 31.60
N SER A 53 29.36 6.59 30.76
CA SER A 53 30.25 6.71 29.61
C SER A 53 29.42 7.14 28.42
N GLU A 54 29.64 8.35 27.94
CA GLU A 54 29.10 8.93 26.73
C GLU A 54 29.34 7.98 25.55
N VAL A 55 28.33 7.22 25.16
CA VAL A 55 28.29 6.62 23.82
C VAL A 55 27.84 7.73 22.88
N LYS A 56 28.80 8.48 22.34
CA LYS A 56 28.60 9.25 21.13
C LYS A 56 28.30 8.29 19.99
N MET A 57 27.05 7.88 19.86
CA MET A 57 26.58 7.28 18.65
C MET A 57 26.60 8.35 17.56
N SER A 58 27.37 8.10 16.52
CA SER A 58 27.43 8.94 15.33
C SER A 58 26.09 8.83 14.57
N ASN A 59 25.11 9.62 14.98
CA ASN A 59 23.80 9.74 14.31
C ASN A 59 23.93 10.20 12.84
N ASN A 60 25.09 10.72 12.41
CA ASN A 60 25.34 11.17 11.06
C ASN A 60 25.42 10.05 10.01
N ASN A 61 25.83 8.84 10.41
CA ASN A 61 25.96 7.73 9.44
C ASN A 61 24.63 7.06 9.10
N ILE A 62 23.68 7.04 10.03
CA ILE A 62 22.36 6.43 9.81
C ILE A 62 21.53 7.31 8.86
N HIS A 63 21.57 8.64 9.05
CA HIS A 63 20.88 9.58 8.15
C HIS A 63 21.51 9.65 6.75
N LEU A 64 22.84 9.54 6.66
CA LEU A 64 23.54 9.48 5.36
C LEU A 64 23.31 8.15 4.64
N GLN A 65 23.21 7.05 5.36
CA GLN A 65 22.89 5.74 4.79
C GLN A 65 21.44 5.70 4.32
N ALA A 66 20.50 6.15 5.15
CA ALA A 66 19.09 6.28 4.78
C ALA A 66 18.86 7.23 3.57
N ALA A 67 19.63 8.33 3.48
CA ALA A 67 19.58 9.22 2.33
C ALA A 67 20.24 8.61 1.07
N LYS A 68 21.27 7.78 1.24
CA LYS A 68 21.89 7.02 0.13
C LYS A 68 20.99 5.87 -0.34
N ASP A 69 20.29 5.22 0.60
CA ASP A 69 19.35 4.13 0.29
C ASP A 69 18.08 4.68 -0.38
N LYS A 70 17.60 5.86 -0.02
CA LYS A 70 16.51 6.57 -0.71
C LYS A 70 16.81 6.82 -2.19
N LYS A 71 18.06 7.05 -2.58
CA LYS A 71 18.46 7.22 -4.00
C LYS A 71 18.49 5.91 -4.81
N ASN A 72 18.41 4.74 -4.17
CA ASN A 72 18.38 3.43 -4.82
C ASN A 72 17.01 2.76 -4.80
N ASP A 73 15.97 3.50 -4.43
CA ASP A 73 14.60 2.97 -4.22
C ASP A 73 13.64 3.34 -5.38
N GLU A 74 14.18 3.90 -6.44
CA GLU A 74 13.44 4.21 -7.66
C GLU A 74 13.40 2.99 -8.58
N PHE A 75 12.22 2.44 -8.77
CA PHE A 75 11.91 1.32 -9.63
C PHE A 75 10.88 1.75 -10.66
N TYR A 76 11.26 1.73 -11.94
CA TYR A 76 10.34 2.10 -13.01
C TYR A 76 9.61 0.86 -13.51
N THR A 77 8.31 0.81 -13.30
CA THR A 77 7.45 -0.29 -13.77
C THR A 77 7.46 -0.35 -15.28
N THR A 78 7.58 -1.55 -15.85
CA THR A 78 7.56 -1.71 -17.31
C THR A 78 6.15 -1.46 -17.86
N TYR A 79 6.07 -0.99 -19.10
CA TYR A 79 4.80 -0.73 -19.78
C TYR A 79 3.93 -1.99 -19.85
N GLU A 80 4.54 -3.14 -20.18
CA GLU A 80 3.88 -4.44 -20.26
C GLU A 80 3.27 -4.86 -18.94
N SER A 81 3.99 -4.66 -17.81
CA SER A 81 3.47 -4.96 -16.47
C SER A 81 2.27 -4.08 -16.10
N ILE A 82 2.26 -2.82 -16.56
CA ILE A 82 1.14 -1.90 -16.36
C ILE A 82 -0.05 -2.34 -17.20
N VAL A 83 0.15 -2.61 -18.49
CA VAL A 83 -0.92 -3.07 -19.40
C VAL A 83 -1.57 -4.35 -18.88
N GLU A 84 -0.75 -5.34 -18.48
CA GLU A 84 -1.22 -6.61 -17.96
C GLU A 84 -2.09 -6.44 -16.72
N GLU A 85 -1.66 -5.64 -15.75
CA GLU A 85 -2.42 -5.41 -14.52
C GLU A 85 -3.66 -4.55 -14.77
N LEU A 86 -3.51 -3.40 -15.43
CA LEU A 86 -4.59 -2.42 -15.58
C LEU A 86 -5.72 -2.91 -16.50
N SER A 87 -5.46 -3.90 -17.36
CA SER A 87 -6.49 -4.54 -18.19
C SER A 87 -7.66 -5.11 -17.37
N HIS A 88 -7.42 -5.45 -16.12
CA HIS A 88 -8.44 -5.98 -15.21
C HIS A 88 -9.31 -4.89 -14.55
N TYR A 89 -8.96 -3.61 -14.73
CA TYR A 89 -9.59 -2.47 -14.02
C TYR A 89 -10.25 -1.46 -14.96
N ILE A 90 -10.34 -1.75 -16.26
CA ILE A 90 -10.81 -0.80 -17.28
C ILE A 90 -12.11 -0.12 -16.90
N HIS A 91 -13.09 -0.88 -16.41
CA HIS A 91 -14.41 -0.38 -16.00
C HIS A 91 -14.39 0.57 -14.80
N HIS A 92 -13.31 0.57 -14.00
CA HIS A 92 -13.17 1.50 -12.88
C HIS A 92 -12.75 2.90 -13.31
N PHE A 93 -12.21 3.08 -14.52
CA PHE A 93 -11.64 4.35 -14.96
C PHE A 93 -12.63 5.26 -15.67
N GLU A 94 -13.75 4.73 -16.18
CA GLU A 94 -14.72 5.49 -16.95
C GLU A 94 -15.28 6.68 -16.15
N GLY A 95 -15.15 7.90 -16.70
CA GLY A 95 -15.59 9.14 -16.07
C GLY A 95 -14.78 9.61 -14.85
N GLN A 96 -13.65 8.97 -14.56
CA GLN A 96 -12.86 9.25 -13.36
C GLN A 96 -11.72 10.24 -13.62
N VAL A 97 -11.32 10.93 -12.56
CA VAL A 97 -10.07 11.71 -12.48
C VAL A 97 -8.98 10.79 -11.95
N VAL A 98 -8.01 10.47 -12.80
CA VAL A 98 -6.87 9.61 -12.45
C VAL A 98 -5.66 10.46 -12.09
N LEU A 99 -5.02 10.14 -10.94
CA LEU A 99 -3.79 10.78 -10.48
C LEU A 99 -2.64 9.76 -10.43
N CYS A 100 -1.53 10.09 -11.10
CA CYS A 100 -0.25 9.40 -11.03
C CYS A 100 0.76 10.32 -10.32
N ASN A 101 0.80 10.29 -8.99
CA ASN A 101 1.47 11.32 -8.18
C ASN A 101 2.94 11.04 -7.82
N CYS A 102 3.54 10.02 -8.40
CA CYS A 102 4.98 9.72 -8.29
C CYS A 102 5.56 9.38 -9.66
N ASP A 103 4.93 9.88 -10.72
CA ASP A 103 5.16 9.44 -12.09
C ASP A 103 5.48 10.63 -12.97
N ASP A 104 6.74 10.69 -13.42
CA ASP A 104 7.22 11.76 -14.30
C ASP A 104 6.41 11.82 -15.60
N PRO A 105 5.81 12.98 -15.94
CA PRO A 105 4.98 13.13 -17.14
C PRO A 105 5.68 12.79 -18.46
N PHE A 106 7.02 12.84 -18.50
CA PHE A 106 7.80 12.60 -19.72
C PHE A 106 8.21 11.13 -19.88
N GLU A 107 8.47 10.41 -18.76
CA GLU A 107 9.12 9.11 -18.82
C GLU A 107 8.35 8.01 -18.12
N SER A 108 7.30 8.34 -17.32
CA SER A 108 6.52 7.33 -16.65
C SER A 108 5.68 6.51 -17.61
N ASN A 109 5.83 5.19 -17.51
CA ASN A 109 4.96 4.27 -18.23
C ASN A 109 3.50 4.33 -17.76
N PHE A 110 3.21 4.79 -16.54
CA PHE A 110 1.83 5.05 -16.08
C PHE A 110 1.22 6.23 -16.84
N CYS A 111 1.95 7.36 -16.88
CA CYS A 111 1.51 8.51 -17.66
C CYS A 111 1.29 8.13 -19.13
N LYS A 112 2.25 7.43 -19.73
CA LYS A 112 2.16 6.93 -21.11
C LYS A 112 0.94 6.02 -21.31
N TYR A 113 0.67 5.09 -20.41
CA TYR A 113 -0.49 4.20 -20.48
C TYR A 113 -1.81 4.98 -20.49
N PHE A 114 -1.99 5.90 -19.54
CA PHE A 114 -3.22 6.68 -19.45
C PHE A 114 -3.37 7.70 -20.59
N LEU A 115 -2.27 8.27 -21.10
CA LEU A 115 -2.33 9.09 -22.30
C LEU A 115 -2.78 8.29 -23.52
N LYS A 116 -2.17 7.13 -23.77
CA LYS A 116 -2.52 6.26 -24.91
C LYS A 116 -3.97 5.82 -24.88
N ASN A 117 -4.50 5.57 -23.71
CA ASN A 117 -5.83 5.02 -23.52
C ASN A 117 -6.83 6.06 -22.96
N PHE A 118 -6.52 7.37 -23.06
CA PHE A 118 -7.34 8.43 -22.47
C PHE A 118 -8.78 8.38 -22.95
N LYS A 119 -8.98 8.22 -24.25
CA LYS A 119 -10.31 8.14 -24.88
C LYS A 119 -10.97 6.79 -24.66
N SER A 120 -10.28 5.69 -24.92
CA SER A 120 -10.82 4.34 -24.76
C SER A 120 -11.23 4.02 -23.32
N LEU A 121 -10.50 4.57 -22.31
CA LEU A 121 -10.87 4.50 -20.90
C LEU A 121 -11.93 5.55 -20.52
N LYS A 122 -12.29 6.46 -21.42
CA LYS A 122 -13.23 7.57 -21.17
C LYS A 122 -12.88 8.37 -19.91
N LEU A 123 -11.60 8.68 -19.73
CA LEU A 123 -11.14 9.42 -18.56
C LEU A 123 -11.75 10.82 -18.53
N LYS A 124 -12.20 11.25 -17.36
CA LYS A 124 -12.61 12.64 -17.15
C LYS A 124 -11.40 13.58 -17.10
N ARG A 125 -10.31 13.15 -16.48
CA ARG A 125 -9.09 13.93 -16.33
C ARG A 125 -7.92 13.03 -15.98
N LEU A 126 -6.73 13.36 -16.46
CA LEU A 126 -5.46 12.73 -16.07
C LEU A 126 -4.53 13.77 -15.47
N ILE A 127 -3.99 13.46 -14.29
CA ILE A 127 -3.00 14.29 -13.59
C ILE A 127 -1.78 13.41 -13.33
N CYS A 128 -0.58 13.82 -13.79
CA CYS A 128 0.67 13.16 -13.47
C CYS A 128 1.63 14.16 -12.85
N THR A 129 2.25 13.83 -11.71
CA THR A 129 3.20 14.73 -11.05
C THR A 129 4.54 14.06 -10.82
N SER A 130 5.64 14.79 -11.05
CA SER A 130 7.00 14.34 -10.78
C SER A 130 7.61 15.04 -9.59
N TYR A 131 8.50 14.31 -8.89
CA TYR A 131 9.37 14.89 -7.87
C TYR A 131 10.66 15.42 -8.47
N GLN A 132 11.13 16.59 -8.01
CA GLN A 132 12.37 17.24 -8.50
C GLN A 132 13.64 16.39 -8.42
N GLY A 133 13.67 15.44 -7.48
CA GLY A 133 14.81 14.54 -7.27
C GLY A 133 14.86 13.38 -8.27
N SER A 134 13.85 13.21 -9.12
CA SER A 134 13.89 12.26 -10.23
C SER A 134 14.99 12.69 -11.19
N LYS A 135 15.92 11.80 -11.49
CA LYS A 135 17.11 12.13 -12.31
C LYS A 135 16.79 12.42 -13.77
N MET A 136 15.59 12.13 -14.19
CA MET A 136 15.10 12.34 -15.53
C MET A 136 14.71 13.80 -15.78
N VAL A 137 14.31 14.52 -14.74
CA VAL A 137 14.08 15.97 -14.81
C VAL A 137 15.38 16.73 -15.16
N ALA A 138 16.56 16.22 -14.75
CA ALA A 138 17.84 16.87 -15.01
C ALA A 138 18.27 16.85 -16.49
N THR A 139 17.78 15.90 -17.29
CA THR A 139 18.11 15.80 -18.72
C THR A 139 17.21 16.69 -19.61
N GLN A 140 16.09 17.16 -19.09
CA GLN A 140 15.11 17.94 -19.86
C GLN A 140 15.10 19.43 -19.54
N THR A 141 15.80 19.88 -18.50
CA THR A 141 16.03 21.31 -18.26
C THR A 141 16.71 22.00 -19.43
N ASP A 142 17.49 21.27 -20.25
CA ASP A 142 18.12 21.81 -21.47
C ASP A 142 17.12 22.18 -22.59
N PHE A 143 15.87 21.67 -22.54
CA PHE A 143 14.84 22.05 -23.51
C PHE A 143 14.10 23.35 -23.18
N PHE A 144 14.14 23.81 -21.93
CA PHE A 144 13.36 24.95 -21.47
C PHE A 144 14.21 26.15 -21.01
N ASP A 145 15.49 25.97 -20.66
CA ASP A 145 16.33 27.02 -20.09
C ASP A 145 17.64 27.20 -20.89
N ASN A 146 17.59 27.92 -22.01
CA ASN A 146 18.75 28.33 -22.75
C ASN A 146 19.42 29.60 -22.17
N GLU A 147 19.03 30.09 -21.00
CA GLU A 147 19.65 31.31 -20.43
C GLU A 147 19.92 31.15 -18.92
N ASN A 148 21.25 31.24 -18.62
CA ASN A 148 21.83 31.40 -17.28
C ASN A 148 21.97 30.20 -16.36
N LYS A 149 23.19 29.63 -16.31
CA LYS A 149 23.75 28.75 -15.29
C LYS A 149 23.78 29.38 -13.88
N LYS A 150 22.64 29.67 -13.27
CA LYS A 150 22.51 29.85 -11.81
C LYS A 150 21.80 28.60 -11.27
N ILE A 151 22.27 28.10 -10.11
CA ILE A 151 21.71 26.99 -9.37
C ILE A 151 20.18 27.11 -9.37
N VAL A 152 19.52 26.48 -10.34
CA VAL A 152 18.07 26.47 -10.47
C VAL A 152 17.59 25.55 -9.40
N LYS A 153 16.77 26.03 -8.46
CA LYS A 153 15.99 25.18 -7.59
C LYS A 153 15.17 24.28 -8.52
N SER A 154 15.47 22.98 -8.55
CA SER A 154 14.74 22.06 -9.38
C SER A 154 13.29 21.99 -8.89
N HIS A 155 12.35 22.17 -9.80
CA HIS A 155 10.90 22.10 -9.52
C HIS A 155 10.37 20.73 -9.93
N GLY A 156 9.28 20.29 -9.30
CA GLY A 156 8.48 19.22 -9.85
C GLY A 156 7.71 19.68 -11.11
N TYR A 157 7.14 18.73 -11.82
CA TYR A 157 6.31 19.00 -13.00
C TYR A 157 4.92 18.38 -12.82
N VAL A 158 3.94 18.93 -13.49
CA VAL A 158 2.59 18.39 -13.58
C VAL A 158 2.12 18.36 -15.03
N LEU A 159 1.62 17.23 -15.47
CA LEU A 159 0.72 17.09 -16.60
C LEU A 159 -0.71 17.09 -16.06
N ASP A 160 -1.56 17.93 -16.60
CA ASP A 160 -2.97 18.06 -16.17
C ASP A 160 -3.84 18.27 -17.39
N ILE A 161 -4.58 17.25 -17.79
CA ILE A 161 -5.38 17.24 -19.00
C ILE A 161 -6.76 16.68 -18.78
N SER A 162 -7.77 17.30 -19.41
CA SER A 162 -9.17 16.85 -19.42
C SER A 162 -9.68 16.53 -20.84
N HIS A 163 -8.87 16.78 -21.87
CA HIS A 163 -9.23 16.51 -23.25
C HIS A 163 -8.00 16.29 -24.12
N ILE A 164 -8.10 15.37 -25.08
CA ILE A 164 -7.13 15.16 -26.16
C ILE A 164 -7.91 15.07 -27.46
N GLU A 165 -7.63 16.02 -28.38
CA GLU A 165 -8.22 15.99 -29.70
C GLU A 165 -7.56 14.93 -30.57
N SER A 166 -8.30 13.90 -30.93
CA SER A 166 -7.90 12.83 -31.85
C SER A 166 -9.13 12.09 -32.35
N GLU A 167 -9.08 11.57 -33.56
CA GLU A 167 -10.10 10.64 -34.07
C GLU A 167 -9.89 9.23 -33.53
N ASP A 168 -8.64 8.87 -33.21
CA ASP A 168 -8.28 7.54 -32.73
C ASP A 168 -8.70 7.31 -31.27
N GLU A 169 -9.26 6.15 -30.99
CA GLU A 169 -9.59 5.69 -29.63
C GLU A 169 -8.34 5.38 -28.81
N GLN A 170 -7.29 4.83 -29.44
CA GLN A 170 -6.01 4.54 -28.83
C GLN A 170 -4.90 5.31 -29.54
N LEU A 171 -4.18 6.14 -28.78
CA LEU A 171 -3.17 7.04 -29.33
C LEU A 171 -1.83 6.31 -29.55
N SER A 172 -1.16 6.60 -30.67
CA SER A 172 0.20 6.10 -30.95
C SER A 172 1.25 6.85 -30.13
N ASP A 173 2.44 6.25 -29.97
CA ASP A 173 3.58 6.91 -29.29
C ASP A 173 3.98 8.19 -30.01
N GLU A 174 4.04 8.15 -31.35
CA GLU A 174 4.36 9.30 -32.19
C GLU A 174 3.34 10.43 -32.04
N PHE A 175 2.05 10.10 -32.00
CA PHE A 175 0.99 11.10 -31.76
C PHE A 175 1.20 11.76 -30.40
N ILE A 176 1.42 11.00 -29.33
CA ILE A 176 1.60 11.53 -27.97
C ILE A 176 2.81 12.43 -27.89
N GLU A 177 3.96 12.03 -28.45
CA GLU A 177 5.17 12.84 -28.46
C GLU A 177 4.94 14.17 -29.18
N ASN A 178 4.31 14.16 -30.35
CA ASN A 178 3.99 15.36 -31.12
C ASN A 178 2.97 16.23 -30.38
N TRP A 179 1.93 15.62 -29.81
CA TRP A 179 0.91 16.33 -29.04
C TRP A 179 1.49 17.03 -27.81
N LEU A 180 2.35 16.36 -27.03
CA LEU A 180 3.04 16.94 -25.89
C LEU A 180 3.93 18.11 -26.27
N LYS A 181 4.65 18.02 -27.40
CA LYS A 181 5.50 19.10 -27.92
C LYS A 181 4.69 20.33 -28.36
N ASN A 182 3.58 20.10 -29.07
CA ASN A 182 2.78 21.18 -29.66
C ASN A 182 1.90 21.87 -28.62
N ASN A 183 1.23 21.12 -27.75
CA ASN A 183 0.26 21.67 -26.79
C ASN A 183 0.90 22.11 -25.47
N ARG A 184 2.11 21.68 -25.17
CA ARG A 184 2.85 22.01 -23.93
C ARG A 184 2.00 21.89 -22.66
N PRO A 185 1.29 20.76 -22.43
CA PRO A 185 0.38 20.61 -21.31
C PRO A 185 1.10 20.43 -19.96
N ILE A 186 2.42 20.23 -20.00
CA ILE A 186 3.26 20.02 -18.83
C ILE A 186 3.70 21.37 -18.28
N LYS A 187 3.43 21.59 -16.98
CA LYS A 187 3.74 22.83 -16.26
C LYS A 187 4.70 22.57 -15.12
N LYS A 188 5.49 23.58 -14.74
CA LYS A 188 6.32 23.54 -13.52
C LYS A 188 5.42 23.70 -12.29
N LEU A 189 5.64 22.86 -11.26
CA LEU A 189 5.05 23.05 -9.95
C LEU A 189 5.75 24.20 -9.22
N LYS A 190 5.06 24.83 -8.26
CA LYS A 190 5.67 25.86 -7.40
C LYS A 190 6.71 25.25 -6.45
N GLY A 191 6.45 24.01 -6.01
CA GLY A 191 7.28 23.23 -5.11
C GLY A 191 8.09 22.14 -5.82
N ASP A 192 8.61 21.25 -5.02
CA ASP A 192 9.46 20.13 -5.43
C ASP A 192 8.70 18.92 -5.99
N GLY A 193 7.37 18.93 -5.95
CA GLY A 193 6.53 17.83 -6.40
C GLY A 193 6.46 16.65 -5.42
N ASP A 194 6.88 16.81 -4.18
CA ASP A 194 6.64 15.79 -3.15
C ASP A 194 5.12 15.59 -3.00
N PHE A 195 4.69 14.32 -3.10
CA PHE A 195 3.26 13.97 -3.03
C PHE A 195 2.59 14.37 -1.70
N ARG A 196 3.38 14.68 -0.65
CA ARG A 196 2.93 15.17 0.66
C ARG A 196 2.80 16.69 0.71
N SER A 197 3.31 17.40 -0.29
CA SER A 197 3.24 18.86 -0.36
C SER A 197 1.78 19.34 -0.48
N LYS A 198 1.51 20.56 0.00
CA LYS A 198 0.17 21.15 -0.10
C LYS A 198 -0.36 21.21 -1.55
N GLU A 199 0.54 21.46 -2.51
CA GLU A 199 0.19 21.52 -3.93
C GLU A 199 -0.21 20.15 -4.47
N CYS A 200 0.55 19.08 -4.16
CA CYS A 200 0.22 17.71 -4.57
C CYS A 200 -1.00 17.15 -3.83
N ILE A 201 -1.21 17.53 -2.56
CA ILE A 201 -2.43 17.19 -1.82
C ILE A 201 -3.67 17.79 -2.50
N ASN A 202 -3.59 19.02 -3.01
CA ASN A 202 -4.72 19.61 -3.75
C ASN A 202 -5.07 18.81 -5.03
N PHE A 203 -4.10 18.20 -5.71
CA PHE A 203 -4.38 17.26 -6.80
C PHE A 203 -4.98 15.94 -6.28
N LEU A 204 -4.48 15.45 -5.14
CA LEU A 204 -5.03 14.26 -4.50
C LEU A 204 -6.50 14.46 -4.13
N GLU A 205 -6.88 15.61 -3.58
CA GLU A 205 -8.27 15.92 -3.22
C GLU A 205 -9.20 15.88 -4.43
N GLN A 206 -8.73 16.31 -5.61
CA GLN A 206 -9.48 16.34 -6.86
C GLN A 206 -9.54 14.98 -7.57
N ALA A 207 -8.65 14.05 -7.24
CA ALA A 207 -8.60 12.73 -7.87
C ALA A 207 -9.68 11.80 -7.32
N ASP A 208 -10.17 10.93 -8.19
CA ASP A 208 -11.05 9.81 -7.82
C ASP A 208 -10.22 8.55 -7.56
N ILE A 209 -9.21 8.31 -8.41
CA ILE A 209 -8.37 7.11 -8.37
C ILE A 209 -6.89 7.52 -8.44
N VAL A 210 -6.07 6.97 -7.55
CA VAL A 210 -4.60 7.11 -7.58
C VAL A 210 -3.97 5.82 -8.12
N VAL A 211 -3.21 5.93 -9.21
CA VAL A 211 -2.49 4.80 -9.82
C VAL A 211 -1.02 5.17 -9.95
N THR A 212 -0.15 4.53 -9.18
CA THR A 212 1.27 4.94 -9.12
C THR A 212 2.17 3.86 -8.58
N ASN A 213 3.48 4.03 -8.80
CA ASN A 213 4.53 3.28 -8.14
C ASN A 213 5.28 4.20 -7.16
N PRO A 214 4.82 4.35 -5.91
CA PRO A 214 5.48 5.21 -4.95
C PRO A 214 6.85 4.65 -4.53
N PRO A 215 7.81 5.47 -4.10
CA PRO A 215 9.03 4.98 -3.48
C PRO A 215 8.70 4.03 -2.32
N PHE A 216 9.27 2.83 -2.30
CA PHE A 216 8.91 1.81 -1.30
C PHE A 216 9.18 2.25 0.14
N SER A 217 10.18 3.11 0.34
CA SER A 217 10.47 3.72 1.65
C SER A 217 9.37 4.66 2.14
N LEU A 218 8.54 5.21 1.23
CA LEU A 218 7.44 6.14 1.53
C LEU A 218 6.05 5.49 1.35
N PHE A 219 6.02 4.16 1.20
CA PHE A 219 4.76 3.44 0.96
C PHE A 219 3.75 3.60 2.10
N LYS A 220 4.22 3.65 3.35
CA LYS A 220 3.35 3.86 4.52
C LYS A 220 2.70 5.24 4.50
N GLU A 221 3.48 6.28 4.21
CA GLU A 221 3.00 7.64 4.11
C GLU A 221 1.99 7.80 2.98
N MET A 222 2.25 7.17 1.84
CA MET A 222 1.30 7.14 0.72
C MET A 222 -0.02 6.50 1.16
N MET A 223 0.02 5.31 1.75
CA MET A 223 -1.19 4.63 2.23
C MET A 223 -1.97 5.46 3.25
N SER A 224 -1.26 6.09 4.19
CA SER A 224 -1.89 6.96 5.20
C SER A 224 -2.64 8.14 4.56
N LEU A 225 -2.09 8.74 3.49
CA LEU A 225 -2.78 9.81 2.75
C LEU A 225 -4.00 9.28 2.00
N LEU A 226 -3.88 8.15 1.30
CA LEU A 226 -4.99 7.58 0.53
C LEU A 226 -6.18 7.21 1.43
N VAL A 227 -5.91 6.64 2.60
CA VAL A 227 -6.93 6.34 3.61
C VAL A 227 -7.55 7.62 4.16
N LYS A 228 -6.71 8.61 4.56
CA LYS A 228 -7.17 9.90 5.09
C LYS A 228 -8.10 10.63 4.12
N TYR A 229 -7.77 10.63 2.83
CA TYR A 229 -8.55 11.29 1.78
C TYR A 229 -9.57 10.37 1.10
N GLN A 230 -9.76 9.15 1.61
CA GLN A 230 -10.74 8.15 1.13
C GLN A 230 -10.65 7.91 -0.37
N LYS A 231 -9.43 7.77 -0.90
CA LYS A 231 -9.20 7.58 -2.33
C LYS A 231 -9.27 6.12 -2.74
N LYS A 232 -9.77 5.88 -3.95
CA LYS A 232 -9.52 4.62 -4.65
C LYS A 232 -8.08 4.59 -5.12
N TYR A 233 -7.47 3.42 -5.14
CA TYR A 233 -6.06 3.31 -5.51
C TYR A 233 -5.69 1.97 -6.13
N LEU A 234 -4.61 2.00 -6.91
CA LEU A 234 -3.89 0.83 -7.43
C LEU A 234 -2.39 1.14 -7.38
N LEU A 235 -1.67 0.52 -6.46
CA LEU A 235 -0.27 0.84 -6.15
C LEU A 235 0.65 -0.33 -6.38
N VAL A 236 1.83 -0.08 -6.94
CA VAL A 236 2.94 -1.04 -6.90
C VAL A 236 3.62 -0.97 -5.54
N GLY A 237 3.84 -2.11 -4.92
CA GLY A 237 4.46 -2.20 -3.61
C GLY A 237 5.25 -3.48 -3.39
N ASN A 238 5.74 -3.65 -2.16
CA ASN A 238 6.44 -4.83 -1.71
C ASN A 238 5.55 -5.65 -0.76
N GLN A 239 5.55 -6.98 -0.90
CA GLN A 239 4.74 -7.90 -0.08
C GLN A 239 4.99 -7.75 1.44
N ASN A 240 6.16 -7.25 1.84
CA ASN A 240 6.41 -6.96 3.26
C ASN A 240 5.45 -5.91 3.83
N ALA A 241 4.91 -5.03 2.97
CA ALA A 241 3.94 -4.01 3.37
C ALA A 241 2.60 -4.59 3.83
N LEU A 242 2.26 -5.82 3.43
CA LEU A 242 1.01 -6.48 3.83
C LEU A 242 0.85 -6.63 5.35
N THR A 243 1.97 -6.63 6.09
CA THR A 243 1.99 -6.74 7.55
C THR A 243 2.34 -5.42 8.25
N TYR A 244 2.31 -4.29 7.52
CA TYR A 244 2.45 -2.98 8.17
C TYR A 244 1.17 -2.63 8.92
N LYS A 245 1.31 -1.98 10.08
CA LYS A 245 0.18 -1.54 10.92
C LYS A 245 -0.79 -0.59 10.20
N GLU A 246 -0.30 0.10 9.19
CA GLU A 246 -1.11 0.99 8.33
C GLU A 246 -1.92 0.22 7.27
N ILE A 247 -1.56 -1.04 6.97
CA ILE A 247 -2.09 -1.80 5.82
C ILE A 247 -2.84 -3.06 6.27
N PHE A 248 -2.27 -3.84 7.19
CA PHE A 248 -2.87 -5.11 7.63
C PHE A 248 -4.32 -4.95 8.13
N PRO A 249 -4.68 -3.91 8.93
CA PRO A 249 -6.06 -3.67 9.34
C PRO A 249 -7.02 -3.42 8.17
N LEU A 250 -6.56 -2.78 7.09
CA LEU A 250 -7.38 -2.57 5.89
C LEU A 250 -7.72 -3.90 5.22
N ILE A 251 -6.73 -4.79 5.13
CA ILE A 251 -6.93 -6.14 4.57
C ILE A 251 -7.89 -6.95 5.46
N GLN A 252 -7.71 -6.88 6.78
CA GLN A 252 -8.53 -7.57 7.75
C GLN A 252 -10.00 -7.11 7.72
N ARG A 253 -10.23 -5.79 7.54
CA ARG A 253 -11.57 -5.21 7.36
C ARG A 253 -12.12 -5.32 5.94
N ASN A 254 -11.38 -5.99 5.05
CA ASN A 254 -11.76 -6.12 3.64
C ASN A 254 -11.89 -4.78 2.90
N GLU A 255 -11.00 -3.83 3.22
CA GLU A 255 -10.89 -2.50 2.63
C GLU A 255 -9.68 -2.36 1.69
N ALA A 256 -8.80 -3.37 1.65
CA ALA A 256 -7.68 -3.47 0.74
C ALA A 256 -7.37 -4.94 0.40
N TRP A 257 -6.84 -5.18 -0.78
CA TRP A 257 -6.43 -6.50 -1.27
C TRP A 257 -5.33 -6.38 -2.32
N THR A 258 -4.71 -7.51 -2.66
CA THR A 258 -3.70 -7.55 -3.70
C THR A 258 -4.33 -7.56 -5.09
N GLY A 259 -3.67 -6.92 -6.06
CA GLY A 259 -4.02 -7.01 -7.47
C GLY A 259 -3.70 -8.38 -8.07
N TYR A 260 -3.70 -8.45 -9.40
CA TYR A 260 -3.49 -9.72 -10.11
C TYR A 260 -2.05 -10.18 -10.06
N ARG A 261 -1.09 -9.28 -10.25
CA ARG A 261 0.33 -9.65 -10.20
C ARG A 261 0.87 -9.59 -8.76
N PHE A 262 1.35 -10.75 -8.32
CA PHE A 262 1.91 -10.96 -7.00
C PHE A 262 3.14 -11.87 -7.09
N GLY A 263 4.32 -11.38 -6.72
CA GLY A 263 5.57 -12.11 -6.79
C GLY A 263 6.64 -11.41 -7.60
N GLU A 264 7.22 -12.09 -8.59
CA GLU A 264 8.30 -11.52 -9.35
C GLU A 264 7.83 -10.47 -10.34
N MET A 265 8.41 -9.28 -10.24
CA MET A 265 8.24 -8.19 -11.20
C MET A 265 9.60 -7.63 -11.62
N LYS A 266 9.69 -7.25 -12.90
CA LYS A 266 10.88 -6.62 -13.50
C LYS A 266 10.70 -5.10 -13.52
N PHE A 267 11.78 -4.40 -13.20
CA PHE A 267 11.80 -2.94 -13.18
C PHE A 267 13.02 -2.43 -13.93
N ARG A 268 12.84 -1.35 -14.67
CA ARG A 268 13.94 -0.52 -15.11
C ARG A 268 14.47 0.25 -13.90
N VAL A 269 15.77 0.40 -13.78
CA VAL A 269 16.39 1.16 -12.69
C VAL A 269 17.31 2.23 -13.26
N PRO A 270 17.56 3.34 -12.52
CA PRO A 270 18.41 4.43 -12.96
C PRO A 270 19.81 3.96 -13.37
N SER A 271 20.45 4.64 -14.32
CA SER A 271 21.77 4.32 -14.86
C SER A 271 22.87 4.27 -13.79
N ASN A 272 22.74 5.03 -12.72
CA ASN A 272 23.67 5.03 -11.60
C ASN A 272 23.35 4.00 -10.51
N SER A 273 22.35 3.13 -10.71
CA SER A 273 22.02 2.05 -9.78
C SER A 273 23.20 1.10 -9.63
N ARG A 274 23.53 0.74 -8.38
CA ARG A 274 24.63 -0.15 -8.07
C ARG A 274 24.29 -1.59 -8.48
N PRO A 275 25.21 -2.31 -9.16
CA PRO A 275 25.03 -3.72 -9.45
C PRO A 275 24.79 -4.53 -8.17
N ARG A 276 23.95 -5.56 -8.28
CA ARG A 276 23.72 -6.54 -7.20
C ARG A 276 24.11 -7.94 -7.68
N LYS A 277 24.47 -8.81 -6.76
CA LYS A 277 24.90 -10.19 -7.08
C LYS A 277 23.78 -11.02 -7.74
N THR A 278 22.53 -10.72 -7.45
CA THR A 278 21.37 -11.46 -7.97
C THR A 278 20.28 -10.52 -8.41
N ARG A 279 19.47 -10.94 -9.37
CA ARG A 279 18.28 -10.20 -9.85
C ARG A 279 18.60 -8.79 -10.36
N PHE A 280 19.77 -8.63 -10.98
CA PHE A 280 20.24 -7.41 -11.62
C PHE A 280 20.95 -7.79 -12.92
N TRP A 281 20.65 -7.08 -14.00
CA TRP A 281 21.31 -7.25 -15.30
C TRP A 281 21.32 -5.96 -16.10
N ILE A 282 22.11 -5.95 -17.14
CA ILE A 282 22.18 -4.87 -18.13
C ILE A 282 21.82 -5.50 -19.45
N ASP A 283 20.90 -4.91 -20.20
CA ASP A 283 20.53 -5.40 -21.53
C ASP A 283 21.48 -4.92 -22.63
N ALA A 284 21.23 -5.32 -23.87
CA ALA A 284 22.07 -4.98 -25.02
C ALA A 284 22.12 -3.48 -25.33
N THR A 285 21.15 -2.69 -24.82
CA THR A 285 21.11 -1.23 -24.98
C THR A 285 21.84 -0.49 -23.88
N GLY A 286 22.38 -1.22 -22.88
CA GLY A 286 23.00 -0.62 -21.69
C GLY A 286 22.01 -0.23 -20.59
N GLN A 287 20.71 -0.47 -20.76
CA GLN A 287 19.69 -0.24 -19.74
C GLN A 287 19.87 -1.21 -18.58
N LYS A 288 19.83 -0.68 -17.37
CA LYS A 288 19.90 -1.48 -16.14
C LYS A 288 18.53 -1.93 -15.68
N TRP A 289 18.45 -3.17 -15.30
CA TRP A 289 17.24 -3.85 -14.86
C TRP A 289 17.41 -4.50 -13.49
N ARG A 290 16.32 -4.62 -12.79
CA ARG A 290 16.23 -5.34 -11.53
C ARG A 290 14.91 -6.10 -11.44
N SER A 291 14.93 -7.34 -10.94
CA SER A 291 13.70 -8.02 -10.56
C SER A 291 13.54 -8.08 -9.02
N LEU A 292 12.31 -7.98 -8.57
CA LEU A 292 11.92 -8.15 -7.18
C LEU A 292 10.98 -9.34 -7.10
N GLY A 293 11.36 -10.36 -6.31
CA GLY A 293 10.56 -11.59 -6.15
C GLY A 293 9.38 -11.43 -5.19
N ASN A 294 9.30 -10.30 -4.52
CA ASN A 294 8.27 -9.97 -3.54
C ASN A 294 7.54 -8.65 -3.86
N ALA A 295 7.47 -8.31 -5.14
CA ALA A 295 6.62 -7.21 -5.59
C ALA A 295 5.15 -7.61 -5.57
N MET A 296 4.26 -6.62 -5.52
CA MET A 296 2.81 -6.80 -5.60
C MET A 296 2.14 -5.55 -6.12
N TRP A 297 0.91 -5.69 -6.56
CA TRP A 297 -0.04 -4.59 -6.62
C TRP A 297 -0.95 -4.64 -5.40
N LEU A 298 -1.27 -3.47 -4.85
CA LEU A 298 -2.20 -3.28 -3.73
C LEU A 298 -3.32 -2.31 -4.17
N THR A 299 -4.56 -2.68 -3.89
CA THR A 299 -5.72 -1.92 -4.35
C THR A 299 -6.92 -2.01 -3.41
N ASN A 300 -7.86 -1.09 -3.55
CA ASN A 300 -9.23 -1.16 -3.02
C ASN A 300 -10.28 -1.12 -4.15
N LEU A 301 -9.85 -1.25 -5.41
CA LEU A 301 -10.74 -1.41 -6.56
C LEU A 301 -11.16 -2.87 -6.62
N ASP A 302 -12.46 -3.13 -6.70
CA ASP A 302 -12.97 -4.51 -6.75
C ASP A 302 -12.51 -5.27 -7.98
N ILE A 303 -12.15 -6.54 -7.80
CA ILE A 303 -11.68 -7.44 -8.85
C ILE A 303 -12.31 -8.83 -8.68
N GLU A 304 -12.66 -9.47 -9.79
CA GLU A 304 -13.26 -10.80 -9.80
C GLU A 304 -12.44 -11.84 -9.02
N ARG A 305 -11.11 -11.74 -9.09
CA ARG A 305 -10.20 -12.70 -8.46
C ARG A 305 -10.38 -12.81 -6.96
N ARG A 306 -10.70 -11.74 -6.23
CA ARG A 306 -10.85 -11.76 -4.77
C ARG A 306 -12.11 -12.51 -4.31
N HIS A 307 -13.06 -12.73 -5.19
CA HIS A 307 -14.30 -13.46 -4.93
C HIS A 307 -14.18 -14.96 -5.24
N ARG A 308 -13.03 -15.39 -5.79
CA ARG A 308 -12.82 -16.80 -6.13
C ARG A 308 -12.54 -17.62 -4.88
N TRP A 309 -13.24 -18.72 -4.75
CA TRP A 309 -13.00 -19.70 -3.69
C TRP A 309 -11.73 -20.48 -3.93
N LEU A 310 -10.92 -20.61 -2.88
CA LEU A 310 -9.78 -21.53 -2.88
C LEU A 310 -10.28 -22.97 -2.79
N GLN A 311 -9.91 -23.80 -3.73
CA GLN A 311 -10.26 -25.23 -3.71
C GLN A 311 -9.42 -25.94 -2.67
N LEU A 312 -10.06 -26.43 -1.61
CA LEU A 312 -9.44 -27.18 -0.53
C LEU A 312 -9.68 -28.68 -0.77
N THR A 313 -8.61 -29.47 -0.75
CA THR A 313 -8.66 -30.92 -1.03
C THR A 313 -8.05 -31.77 0.08
N LYS A 314 -7.34 -31.16 1.02
CA LYS A 314 -6.70 -31.86 2.12
C LYS A 314 -7.63 -32.02 3.29
N LYS A 315 -7.50 -33.13 4.00
CA LYS A 315 -8.17 -33.36 5.30
C LYS A 315 -7.19 -33.16 6.45
N TYR A 316 -7.73 -32.75 7.58
CA TYR A 316 -6.96 -32.58 8.79
C TYR A 316 -6.50 -33.93 9.36
N SER A 317 -5.26 -33.95 9.85
CA SER A 317 -4.69 -35.04 10.61
C SER A 317 -3.71 -34.47 11.64
N PRO A 318 -3.77 -34.84 12.92
CA PRO A 318 -2.81 -34.37 13.93
C PRO A 318 -1.34 -34.67 13.61
N ILE A 319 -1.08 -35.68 12.78
CA ILE A 319 0.27 -36.08 12.36
C ILE A 319 0.82 -35.11 11.33
N ASP A 320 -0.01 -34.66 10.37
CA ASP A 320 0.41 -33.80 9.26
C ASP A 320 0.42 -32.32 9.62
N TYR A 321 -0.38 -31.92 10.60
CA TYR A 321 -0.58 -30.53 11.01
C TYR A 321 -0.19 -30.33 12.47
N PRO A 322 1.10 -30.16 12.80
CA PRO A 322 1.52 -29.93 14.17
C PRO A 322 0.95 -28.61 14.71
N THR A 323 0.61 -28.61 16.00
CA THR A 323 0.19 -27.41 16.71
C THR A 323 1.39 -26.57 17.11
N TYR A 324 1.18 -25.28 17.35
CA TYR A 324 2.20 -24.41 17.92
C TYR A 324 2.31 -24.67 19.42
N ASP A 325 3.55 -24.57 19.96
CA ASP A 325 3.83 -24.84 21.36
C ASP A 325 3.23 -23.78 22.29
N ASN A 326 3.01 -22.59 21.77
CA ASN A 326 2.66 -21.39 22.54
C ASN A 326 1.40 -20.66 22.04
N TYR A 327 0.64 -21.27 21.16
CA TYR A 327 -0.62 -20.73 20.66
C TYR A 327 -1.53 -21.83 20.11
N GLU A 328 -2.82 -21.70 20.32
CA GLU A 328 -3.81 -22.68 19.86
C GLU A 328 -4.10 -22.51 18.35
N ALA A 329 -3.16 -22.96 17.52
CA ALA A 329 -3.28 -22.98 16.08
C ALA A 329 -2.47 -24.13 15.49
N ILE A 330 -2.88 -24.65 14.34
CA ILE A 330 -2.12 -25.63 13.57
C ILE A 330 -1.18 -24.95 12.57
N HIS A 331 -0.03 -25.58 12.32
CA HIS A 331 0.92 -25.14 11.33
C HIS A 331 0.60 -25.71 9.96
N VAL A 332 0.29 -24.85 8.99
CA VAL A 332 0.04 -25.21 7.59
C VAL A 332 1.24 -24.82 6.76
N LYS A 333 1.87 -25.79 6.09
CA LYS A 333 3.14 -25.59 5.34
C LYS A 333 2.95 -24.73 4.12
N THR A 334 1.97 -25.04 3.29
CA THR A 334 1.65 -24.28 2.06
C THR A 334 0.15 -23.99 1.98
N ILE A 335 -0.24 -23.06 1.12
CA ILE A 335 -1.66 -22.71 0.92
C ILE A 335 -2.48 -23.92 0.42
N ASN A 336 -1.87 -24.79 -0.38
CA ASN A 336 -2.55 -25.96 -0.92
C ASN A 336 -2.76 -27.07 0.15
N ASP A 337 -2.12 -26.94 1.31
CA ASP A 337 -2.29 -27.86 2.43
C ASP A 337 -3.35 -27.38 3.44
N ILE A 338 -4.08 -26.29 3.17
CA ILE A 338 -5.17 -25.84 4.04
C ILE A 338 -6.24 -26.95 4.08
N PRO A 339 -6.54 -27.52 5.28
CA PRO A 339 -7.52 -28.59 5.39
C PRO A 339 -8.95 -28.06 5.23
N VAL A 340 -9.81 -28.86 4.60
CA VAL A 340 -11.22 -28.53 4.34
C VAL A 340 -12.13 -28.70 5.57
N ASP A 341 -11.74 -29.60 6.46
CA ASP A 341 -12.52 -30.09 7.60
C ASP A 341 -12.03 -29.61 8.98
N TYR A 342 -11.18 -28.60 9.02
CA TYR A 342 -10.65 -28.04 10.28
C TYR A 342 -11.28 -26.69 10.62
N SER A 343 -11.95 -26.62 11.78
CA SER A 343 -12.66 -25.43 12.25
C SER A 343 -11.82 -24.48 13.13
N GLY A 344 -10.66 -24.93 13.58
CA GLY A 344 -9.76 -24.15 14.45
C GLY A 344 -8.93 -23.10 13.68
N ILE A 345 -8.03 -22.45 14.41
CA ILE A 345 -7.12 -21.44 13.84
C ILE A 345 -5.96 -22.14 13.11
N MET A 346 -5.67 -21.66 11.91
CA MET A 346 -4.61 -22.16 11.04
C MET A 346 -3.59 -21.06 10.76
N ALA A 347 -2.32 -21.35 10.98
CA ALA A 347 -1.24 -20.43 10.64
C ALA A 347 -0.65 -20.79 9.26
N VAL A 348 -0.97 -19.99 8.28
CA VAL A 348 -0.66 -20.18 6.85
C VAL A 348 0.42 -19.22 6.34
N PRO A 349 1.11 -19.50 5.22
CA PRO A 349 2.03 -18.55 4.61
C PRO A 349 1.36 -17.22 4.26
N ILE A 350 2.11 -16.09 4.33
CA ILE A 350 1.62 -14.75 3.99
C ILE A 350 1.03 -14.65 2.58
N THR A 351 1.45 -15.52 1.68
CA THR A 351 0.94 -15.59 0.31
C THR A 351 -0.55 -15.92 0.23
N ILE A 352 -1.17 -16.33 1.33
CA ILE A 352 -2.63 -16.51 1.42
C ILE A 352 -3.38 -15.22 1.09
N ILE A 353 -2.84 -14.05 1.46
CA ILE A 353 -3.49 -12.75 1.21
C ILE A 353 -3.76 -12.54 -0.29
N ASN A 354 -2.90 -13.08 -1.15
CA ASN A 354 -3.11 -13.02 -2.60
C ASN A 354 -4.25 -13.91 -3.13
N LYS A 355 -4.71 -14.85 -2.32
CA LYS A 355 -5.81 -15.78 -2.63
C LYS A 355 -6.96 -15.69 -1.62
N TYR A 356 -6.87 -14.68 -0.75
CA TYR A 356 -7.82 -14.48 0.33
C TYR A 356 -9.19 -14.09 -0.21
N ASN A 357 -10.19 -14.88 0.14
CA ASN A 357 -11.59 -14.57 -0.03
C ASN A 357 -12.23 -14.39 1.35
N PRO A 358 -12.75 -13.19 1.70
CA PRO A 358 -13.34 -12.93 3.01
C PRO A 358 -14.64 -13.67 3.28
N GLU A 359 -15.29 -14.22 2.25
CA GLU A 359 -16.45 -15.10 2.41
C GLU A 359 -16.02 -16.49 2.85
N GLN A 360 -14.87 -16.98 2.37
CA GLN A 360 -14.36 -18.30 2.69
C GLN A 360 -13.57 -18.34 4.00
N PHE A 361 -12.77 -17.32 4.28
CA PHE A 361 -11.90 -17.29 5.46
C PHE A 361 -12.14 -16.07 6.32
N GLU A 362 -11.91 -16.23 7.61
CA GLU A 362 -11.72 -15.13 8.56
C GLU A 362 -10.23 -14.87 8.73
N LEU A 363 -9.80 -13.62 8.68
CA LEU A 363 -8.42 -13.20 8.93
C LEU A 363 -8.30 -12.78 10.39
N ILE A 364 -7.63 -13.62 11.22
CA ILE A 364 -7.51 -13.43 12.67
C ILE A 364 -6.41 -12.42 13.00
N GLY A 365 -5.21 -12.60 12.40
CA GLY A 365 -4.05 -11.78 12.72
C GLY A 365 -2.77 -12.36 12.12
N GLU A 366 -1.60 -11.98 12.67
CA GLU A 366 -0.33 -12.56 12.27
C GLU A 366 0.44 -13.20 13.44
N ALA A 367 1.10 -14.31 13.13
CA ALA A 367 2.12 -14.92 13.97
C ALA A 367 3.48 -14.53 13.41
N ASN A 368 4.17 -13.63 14.07
CA ASN A 368 5.43 -13.05 13.64
C ASN A 368 6.38 -12.90 14.81
N HIS A 369 7.67 -12.93 14.57
CA HIS A 369 8.70 -12.72 15.58
C HIS A 369 9.55 -11.49 15.27
N GLY A 370 9.84 -10.69 16.29
CA GLY A 370 10.73 -9.55 16.16
C GLY A 370 10.13 -8.34 15.45
N SER A 371 8.79 -8.23 15.40
CA SER A 371 8.10 -7.02 15.00
C SER A 371 7.48 -6.33 16.22
N ASP A 372 7.49 -5.01 16.24
CA ASP A 372 6.73 -4.21 17.20
C ASP A 372 5.30 -3.96 16.69
N ASN A 373 4.80 -4.85 15.83
CA ASN A 373 3.51 -4.76 15.23
C ASN A 373 2.44 -5.23 16.24
N GLU A 374 1.35 -4.50 16.37
CA GLU A 374 0.21 -4.85 17.22
C GLU A 374 -0.44 -6.20 16.87
N PHE A 375 -0.18 -6.71 15.66
CA PHE A 375 -0.63 -8.03 15.18
C PHE A 375 0.40 -9.15 15.42
N ASP A 376 1.51 -8.88 16.12
CA ASP A 376 2.47 -9.90 16.55
C ASP A 376 1.90 -10.67 17.74
N LEU A 377 0.96 -11.54 17.47
CA LEU A 377 0.19 -12.26 18.50
C LEU A 377 1.06 -13.25 19.27
N PHE A 378 2.06 -13.84 18.63
CA PHE A 378 3.01 -14.78 19.27
C PHE A 378 4.21 -15.06 18.36
N LYS A 379 5.30 -15.54 18.96
CA LYS A 379 6.44 -16.10 18.22
C LYS A 379 6.09 -17.54 17.82
N PRO A 380 6.01 -17.87 16.53
CA PRO A 380 5.51 -19.18 16.09
C PRO A 380 6.56 -20.28 16.38
N LEU A 381 6.33 -21.08 17.42
CA LEU A 381 7.18 -22.22 17.82
C LEU A 381 6.47 -23.53 17.54
N VAL A 382 7.15 -24.47 16.87
CA VAL A 382 6.69 -25.85 16.66
C VAL A 382 7.80 -26.80 17.12
N ASN A 383 7.52 -27.64 18.13
CA ASN A 383 8.49 -28.53 18.74
C ASN A 383 9.79 -27.80 19.15
N GLY A 384 9.65 -26.64 19.82
CA GLY A 384 10.75 -25.80 20.25
C GLY A 384 11.48 -25.05 19.13
N LYS A 385 11.12 -25.25 17.87
CA LYS A 385 11.76 -24.62 16.71
C LYS A 385 10.97 -23.41 16.25
N LEU A 386 11.66 -22.26 16.13
CA LEU A 386 11.09 -21.04 15.59
C LEU A 386 10.74 -21.20 14.09
N MET A 387 9.48 -20.94 13.78
CA MET A 387 8.97 -20.97 12.41
C MET A 387 9.01 -19.58 11.78
N PHE A 388 8.91 -19.55 10.45
CA PHE A 388 8.79 -18.29 9.73
C PHE A 388 7.39 -17.66 9.98
N LYS A 389 7.31 -16.34 9.83
CA LYS A 389 6.08 -15.55 9.96
C LYS A 389 4.90 -16.17 9.21
N ARG A 390 3.72 -16.16 9.83
CA ARG A 390 2.47 -16.72 9.34
C ARG A 390 1.31 -15.74 9.47
N ILE A 391 0.28 -15.96 8.68
CA ILE A 391 -1.03 -15.32 8.82
C ILE A 391 -1.97 -16.32 9.48
N LEU A 392 -2.73 -15.85 10.47
CA LEU A 392 -3.72 -16.66 11.18
C LEU A 392 -5.08 -16.52 10.50
N ILE A 393 -5.63 -17.64 10.08
CA ILE A 393 -6.94 -17.69 9.44
C ILE A 393 -7.84 -18.76 10.10
N ARG A 394 -9.14 -18.62 9.88
CA ARG A 394 -10.13 -19.66 10.17
C ARG A 394 -10.97 -19.91 8.93
N ASN A 395 -11.27 -21.18 8.63
CA ASN A 395 -12.21 -21.54 7.58
C ASN A 395 -13.64 -21.29 8.09
N LYS A 396 -14.44 -20.55 7.34
CA LYS A 396 -15.85 -20.26 7.66
C LYS A 396 -16.79 -21.37 7.18
N HIS A 397 -16.33 -22.22 6.28
CA HIS A 397 -17.10 -23.27 5.62
C HIS A 397 -16.35 -24.60 5.74
N VAL A 398 -16.51 -25.22 6.89
CA VAL A 398 -15.90 -26.53 7.18
C VAL A 398 -16.80 -27.61 6.61
N SER A 399 -16.23 -28.46 5.73
CA SER A 399 -16.94 -29.64 5.23
C SER A 399 -16.93 -30.76 6.31
N GLU A 400 -18.04 -31.39 6.51
CA GLU A 400 -18.15 -32.60 7.38
C GLU A 400 -17.38 -33.79 6.79
#